data_0a2d843512768db9706a6da35462b92b
#
_entry.id   0a2d843512768db9706a6da35462b92b
#
_cell.length_a   1.000
_cell.length_b   1.000
_cell.length_c   1.000
_cell.angle_alpha   90.00
_cell.angle_beta   90.00
_cell.angle_gamma   90.00
#
_symmetry.space_group_name_H-M   'P 1'
#
loop_
_entity.id
_entity.type
_entity.pdbx_description
1 polymer ?
#
loop_
_entity_poly.entity_id
_entity_poly.type
_entity_poly.pdbx_seq_one_letter_code
_entity_poly.pdbx_strand_id
1 'polypeptide(L)'
;MLFCFPTIRYSWIVVFGAIAAIFAAFGIGANDVANAYATSVGSKALTIKQACALAVIFEFLGAVLAGSNVAETIRKGIANTSCYTTYMDAAILMYGNLCVVGAVGIWLLLASALEMPVSTTHSACGGLVGMAIVTKGSNCVVWYKE
;
A
#
# COMPACT_ATOMS: atom_id res chain seq x y z
N MET A 1 27.86 -11.06 5.67
CA MET A 1 27.46 -12.37 5.14
C MET A 1 26.41 -13.09 5.99
N LEU A 2 25.63 -12.39 6.82
CA LEU A 2 24.64 -12.95 7.79
C LEU A 2 23.17 -12.64 7.45
N PHE A 3 22.89 -12.00 6.33
CA PHE A 3 21.52 -11.60 5.96
C PHE A 3 20.76 -12.59 5.06
N CYS A 4 21.38 -13.71 4.69
CA CYS A 4 20.77 -14.64 3.72
C CYS A 4 19.97 -15.80 4.37
N PHE A 5 20.14 -16.09 5.65
CA PHE A 5 19.49 -17.22 6.32
C PHE A 5 18.03 -17.00 6.77
N PRO A 6 17.57 -15.79 7.12
CA PRO A 6 16.17 -15.57 7.50
C PRO A 6 15.19 -15.62 6.32
N THR A 7 15.65 -15.29 5.12
CA THR A 7 14.79 -15.20 3.92
C THR A 7 14.13 -16.51 3.53
N ILE A 8 14.83 -17.64 3.70
CA ILE A 8 14.29 -18.95 3.30
C ILE A 8 13.13 -19.39 4.20
N ARG A 9 13.21 -19.11 5.49
CA ARG A 9 12.19 -19.54 6.46
C ARG A 9 10.86 -18.75 6.31
N TYR A 10 10.94 -17.53 5.82
CA TYR A 10 9.78 -16.63 5.66
C TYR A 10 9.45 -16.32 4.19
N SER A 11 10.03 -17.06 3.25
CA SER A 11 9.77 -16.87 1.80
C SER A 11 8.29 -16.98 1.44
N TRP A 12 7.53 -17.77 2.17
CA TRP A 12 6.09 -17.88 1.99
C TRP A 12 5.38 -16.54 2.23
N ILE A 13 5.83 -15.70 3.19
CA ILE A 13 5.26 -14.37 3.44
C ILE A 13 5.47 -13.47 2.22
N VAL A 14 6.62 -13.57 1.55
CA VAL A 14 6.90 -12.80 0.33
C VAL A 14 5.97 -13.22 -0.80
N VAL A 15 5.73 -14.52 -0.97
CA VAL A 15 4.81 -15.03 -2.00
C VAL A 15 3.38 -14.56 -1.73
N PHE A 16 2.88 -14.75 -0.51
CA PHE A 16 1.55 -14.25 -0.14
C PHE A 16 1.47 -12.73 -0.20
N GLY A 17 2.56 -12.03 0.13
CA GLY A 17 2.68 -10.59 0.00
C GLY A 17 2.54 -10.13 -1.46
N ALA A 18 3.17 -10.82 -2.39
CA ALA A 18 3.04 -10.54 -3.82
C ALA A 18 1.60 -10.75 -4.32
N ILE A 19 0.95 -11.84 -3.89
CA ILE A 19 -0.45 -12.10 -4.23
C ILE A 19 -1.36 -11.01 -3.64
N ALA A 20 -1.16 -10.66 -2.37
CA ALA A 20 -1.93 -9.60 -1.71
C ALA A 20 -1.68 -8.23 -2.37
N ALA A 21 -0.46 -7.95 -2.84
CA ALA A 21 -0.14 -6.72 -3.55
C ALA A 21 -0.86 -6.64 -4.91
N ILE A 22 -0.94 -7.74 -5.66
CA ILE A 22 -1.71 -7.80 -6.91
C ILE A 22 -3.20 -7.55 -6.63
N PHE A 23 -3.73 -8.18 -5.58
CA PHE A 23 -5.11 -8.00 -5.16
C PHE A 23 -5.39 -6.55 -4.74
N ALA A 24 -4.49 -5.95 -3.93
CA ALA A 24 -4.60 -4.55 -3.55
C ALA A 24 -4.48 -3.60 -4.75
N ALA A 25 -3.57 -3.88 -5.69
CA ALA A 25 -3.42 -3.10 -6.91
C ALA A 25 -4.70 -3.09 -7.77
N PHE A 26 -5.40 -4.23 -7.82
CA PHE A 26 -6.72 -4.30 -8.47
C PHE A 26 -7.75 -3.41 -7.76
N GLY A 27 -7.80 -3.42 -6.42
CA GLY A 27 -8.66 -2.55 -5.64
C GLY A 27 -8.33 -1.05 -5.82
N ILE A 28 -7.03 -0.72 -5.87
CA ILE A 28 -6.55 0.65 -6.16
C ILE A 28 -7.03 1.10 -7.53
N GLY A 29 -6.82 0.29 -8.56
CA GLY A 29 -7.27 0.61 -9.92
C GLY A 29 -8.78 0.78 -10.00
N ALA A 30 -9.56 -0.04 -9.30
CA ALA A 30 -11.01 0.06 -9.28
C ALA A 30 -11.52 1.35 -8.61
N ASN A 31 -10.86 1.82 -7.54
CA ASN A 31 -11.29 3.00 -6.80
C ASN A 31 -10.60 4.29 -7.28
N ASP A 32 -9.27 4.33 -7.31
CA ASP A 32 -8.52 5.57 -7.55
C ASP A 32 -8.60 6.01 -9.01
N VAL A 33 -8.55 5.09 -9.98
CA VAL A 33 -8.71 5.44 -11.40
C VAL A 33 -10.12 5.94 -11.68
N ALA A 34 -11.14 5.33 -11.08
CA ALA A 34 -12.50 5.82 -11.20
C ALA A 34 -12.61 7.26 -10.65
N ASN A 35 -12.05 7.53 -9.48
CA ASN A 35 -12.04 8.87 -8.88
C ASN A 35 -11.30 9.90 -9.75
N ALA A 36 -10.15 9.53 -10.32
CA ALA A 36 -9.35 10.43 -11.13
C ALA A 36 -10.00 10.81 -12.46
N TYR A 37 -10.72 9.89 -13.09
CA TYR A 37 -11.29 10.10 -14.44
C TYR A 37 -12.81 10.31 -14.45
N ALA A 38 -13.51 10.15 -13.32
CA ALA A 38 -14.96 10.24 -13.24
C ALA A 38 -15.51 11.55 -13.81
N THR A 39 -14.90 12.69 -13.48
CA THR A 39 -15.32 14.00 -13.97
C THR A 39 -15.12 14.17 -15.48
N SER A 40 -14.02 13.67 -16.02
CA SER A 40 -13.71 13.74 -17.46
C SER A 40 -14.63 12.84 -18.29
N VAL A 41 -14.97 11.68 -17.75
CA VAL A 41 -15.94 10.77 -18.41
C VAL A 41 -17.35 11.27 -18.25
N GLY A 42 -17.71 11.78 -17.07
CA GLY A 42 -19.03 12.35 -16.79
C GLY A 42 -19.35 13.58 -17.63
N SER A 43 -18.35 14.46 -17.87
CA SER A 43 -18.47 15.60 -18.78
C SER A 43 -18.46 15.23 -20.27
N LYS A 44 -18.30 13.95 -20.61
CA LYS A 44 -18.15 13.43 -21.98
C LYS A 44 -16.91 13.95 -22.72
N ALA A 45 -15.94 14.50 -22.03
CA ALA A 45 -14.65 14.89 -22.61
C ALA A 45 -13.81 13.68 -23.00
N LEU A 46 -13.96 12.56 -22.28
CA LEU A 46 -13.31 11.29 -22.56
C LEU A 46 -14.33 10.16 -22.58
N THR A 47 -14.09 9.16 -23.42
CA THR A 47 -14.79 7.88 -23.34
C THR A 47 -14.11 6.99 -22.27
N ILE A 48 -14.84 6.04 -21.70
CA ILE A 48 -14.29 5.08 -20.71
C ILE A 48 -13.06 4.36 -21.27
N LYS A 49 -13.07 3.96 -22.55
CA LYS A 49 -11.92 3.30 -23.19
C LYS A 49 -10.68 4.19 -23.25
N GLN A 50 -10.87 5.46 -23.57
CA GLN A 50 -9.77 6.45 -23.58
C GLN A 50 -9.25 6.71 -22.17
N ALA A 51 -10.13 6.86 -21.19
CA ALA A 51 -9.76 7.03 -19.79
C ALA A 51 -8.93 5.85 -19.27
N CYS A 52 -9.35 4.61 -19.54
CA CYS A 52 -8.58 3.41 -19.17
C CYS A 52 -7.21 3.36 -19.87
N ALA A 53 -7.13 3.70 -21.15
CA ALA A 53 -5.85 3.70 -21.87
C ALA A 53 -4.88 4.76 -21.29
N LEU A 54 -5.37 5.96 -20.98
CA LEU A 54 -4.58 7.00 -20.34
C LEU A 54 -4.15 6.60 -18.92
N ALA A 55 -5.05 5.97 -18.14
CA ALA A 55 -4.73 5.47 -16.81
C ALA A 55 -3.57 4.49 -16.85
N VAL A 56 -3.57 3.51 -17.75
CA VAL A 56 -2.48 2.54 -17.88
C VAL A 56 -1.14 3.24 -18.12
N ILE A 57 -1.11 4.24 -19.00
CA ILE A 57 0.12 4.96 -19.35
C ILE A 57 0.60 5.80 -18.14
N PHE A 58 -0.27 6.61 -17.56
CA PHE A 58 0.13 7.55 -16.50
C PHE A 58 0.40 6.85 -15.18
N GLU A 59 -0.34 5.81 -14.81
CA GLU A 59 -0.06 5.00 -13.61
C GLU A 59 1.28 4.26 -13.74
N PHE A 60 1.56 3.68 -14.90
CA PHE A 60 2.86 3.05 -15.15
C PHE A 60 4.01 4.04 -15.05
N LEU A 61 3.89 5.20 -15.69
CA LEU A 61 4.91 6.25 -15.63
C LEU A 61 5.09 6.78 -14.19
N GLY A 62 3.99 7.01 -13.48
CA GLY A 62 4.02 7.44 -12.07
C GLY A 62 4.73 6.43 -11.17
N ALA A 63 4.43 5.15 -11.33
CA ALA A 63 5.06 4.08 -10.57
C ALA A 63 6.57 3.98 -10.84
N VAL A 64 6.98 4.08 -12.10
CA VAL A 64 8.40 3.97 -12.49
C VAL A 64 9.20 5.21 -12.08
N LEU A 65 8.66 6.41 -12.26
CA LEU A 65 9.38 7.66 -12.02
C LEU A 65 9.37 8.11 -10.56
N ALA A 66 8.28 7.90 -9.82
CA ALA A 66 8.09 8.41 -8.48
C ALA A 66 7.85 7.34 -7.41
N GLY A 67 7.51 6.11 -7.80
CA GLY A 67 7.09 5.06 -6.88
C GLY A 67 8.12 4.71 -5.81
N SER A 68 9.41 4.69 -6.13
CA SER A 68 10.48 4.41 -5.16
C SER A 68 10.57 5.46 -4.06
N ASN A 69 10.48 6.74 -4.42
CA ASN A 69 10.55 7.85 -3.46
C ASN A 69 9.33 7.87 -2.53
N VAL A 70 8.14 7.61 -3.09
CA VAL A 70 6.90 7.53 -2.31
C VAL A 70 6.95 6.35 -1.34
N ALA A 71 7.36 5.17 -1.82
CA ALA A 71 7.48 3.98 -0.98
C ALA A 71 8.49 4.17 0.16
N GLU A 72 9.63 4.82 -0.11
CA GLU A 72 10.63 5.12 0.92
C GLU A 72 10.11 6.11 1.96
N THR A 73 9.38 7.15 1.52
CA THR A 73 8.78 8.15 2.41
C THR A 73 7.76 7.51 3.34
N ILE A 74 6.89 6.65 2.83
CA ILE A 74 5.90 5.92 3.63
C ILE A 74 6.61 4.98 4.62
N ARG A 75 7.59 4.21 4.15
CA ARG A 75 8.32 3.24 4.97
C ARG A 75 9.05 3.89 6.15
N LYS A 76 9.67 5.05 5.91
CA LYS A 76 10.47 5.76 6.94
C LYS A 76 9.65 6.78 7.74
N GLY A 77 8.53 7.24 7.20
CA GLY A 77 7.76 8.35 7.76
C GLY A 77 6.63 7.95 8.70
N ILE A 78 6.27 6.67 8.78
CA ILE A 78 5.10 6.23 9.56
C ILE A 78 5.52 5.40 10.76
N ALA A 79 6.30 4.34 10.54
CA ALA A 79 6.79 3.48 11.61
C ALA A 79 8.31 3.63 11.77
N ASN A 80 8.75 3.84 13.01
CA ASN A 80 10.17 3.90 13.30
C ASN A 80 10.78 2.49 13.22
N THR A 81 11.50 2.22 12.14
CA THR A 81 12.13 0.91 11.92
C THR A 81 13.20 0.57 12.95
N SER A 82 13.72 1.55 13.69
CA SER A 82 14.67 1.32 14.77
C SER A 82 14.07 0.58 15.98
N CYS A 83 12.74 0.56 16.09
CA CYS A 83 12.03 -0.24 17.08
C CYS A 83 12.06 -1.75 16.80
N TYR A 84 12.40 -2.14 15.58
CA TYR A 84 12.40 -3.53 15.11
C TYR A 84 13.84 -4.01 14.95
N THR A 85 14.51 -4.26 16.07
CA THR A 85 15.96 -4.58 16.09
C THR A 85 16.25 -6.07 16.14
N THR A 86 15.31 -6.87 16.63
CA THR A 86 15.49 -8.32 16.82
C THR A 86 15.10 -9.07 15.53
N TYR A 87 15.66 -10.24 15.33
CA TYR A 87 15.29 -11.15 14.22
C TYR A 87 13.79 -11.47 14.18
N MET A 88 13.17 -11.68 15.34
CA MET A 88 11.73 -11.91 15.45
C MET A 88 10.94 -10.65 15.05
N ASP A 89 11.47 -9.46 15.33
CA ASP A 89 10.83 -8.20 14.96
C ASP A 89 10.76 -8.01 13.44
N ALA A 90 11.79 -8.46 12.71
CA ALA A 90 11.77 -8.43 11.25
C ALA A 90 10.65 -9.32 10.68
N ALA A 91 10.43 -10.49 11.25
CA ALA A 91 9.34 -11.39 10.86
C ALA A 91 7.97 -10.79 11.19
N ILE A 92 7.82 -10.16 12.36
CA ILE A 92 6.60 -9.45 12.77
C ILE A 92 6.31 -8.30 11.81
N LEU A 93 7.31 -7.52 11.42
CA LEU A 93 7.18 -6.43 10.46
C LEU A 93 6.75 -6.93 9.08
N MET A 94 7.35 -8.02 8.59
CA MET A 94 6.96 -8.64 7.32
C MET A 94 5.51 -9.12 7.34
N TYR A 95 5.11 -9.84 8.38
CA TYR A 95 3.75 -10.35 8.53
C TYR A 95 2.74 -9.22 8.73
N GLY A 96 3.08 -8.20 9.53
CA GLY A 96 2.25 -7.02 9.72
C GLY A 96 1.99 -6.27 8.42
N ASN A 97 3.03 -6.08 7.58
CA ASN A 97 2.86 -5.47 6.27
C ASN A 97 1.96 -6.30 5.33
N LEU A 98 2.07 -7.63 5.37
CA LEU A 98 1.17 -8.52 4.63
C LEU A 98 -0.30 -8.29 5.05
N CYS A 99 -0.56 -8.22 6.35
CA CYS A 99 -1.90 -7.95 6.88
C CYS A 99 -2.42 -6.57 6.46
N VAL A 100 -1.57 -5.54 6.49
CA VAL A 100 -1.93 -4.18 6.06
C VAL A 100 -2.31 -4.15 4.58
N VAL A 101 -1.50 -4.75 3.71
CA VAL A 101 -1.78 -4.80 2.26
C VAL A 101 -3.07 -5.55 1.98
N GLY A 102 -3.30 -6.69 2.65
CA GLY A 102 -4.54 -7.45 2.52
C GLY A 102 -5.76 -6.66 2.98
N ALA A 103 -5.68 -6.01 4.14
CA ALA A 103 -6.76 -5.18 4.68
C ALA A 103 -7.09 -3.99 3.77
N VAL A 104 -6.07 -3.30 3.26
CA VAL A 104 -6.25 -2.19 2.30
C VAL A 104 -6.92 -2.68 1.01
N GLY A 105 -6.49 -3.82 0.46
CA GLY A 105 -7.12 -4.39 -0.74
C GLY A 105 -8.60 -4.72 -0.52
N ILE A 106 -8.93 -5.37 0.60
CA ILE A 106 -10.34 -5.68 0.96
C ILE A 106 -11.15 -4.39 1.13
N TRP A 107 -10.60 -3.41 1.84
CA TRP A 107 -11.25 -2.12 2.06
C TRP A 107 -11.56 -1.38 0.76
N LEU A 108 -10.60 -1.32 -0.16
CA LEU A 108 -10.77 -0.64 -1.44
C LEU A 108 -11.83 -1.31 -2.32
N LEU A 109 -11.86 -2.64 -2.35
CA LEU A 109 -12.88 -3.36 -3.10
C LEU A 109 -14.27 -3.17 -2.48
N LEU A 110 -14.36 -3.19 -1.14
CA LEU A 110 -15.61 -2.93 -0.43
C LEU A 110 -16.10 -1.51 -0.72
N ALA A 111 -15.22 -0.52 -0.62
CA ALA A 111 -15.54 0.88 -0.90
C ALA A 111 -16.00 1.07 -2.37
N SER A 112 -15.33 0.40 -3.31
CA SER A 112 -15.71 0.44 -4.73
C SER A 112 -17.09 -0.21 -4.95
N ALA A 113 -17.38 -1.33 -4.29
CA ALA A 113 -18.68 -1.98 -4.36
C ALA A 113 -19.82 -1.13 -3.76
N LEU A 114 -19.48 -0.27 -2.79
CA LEU A 114 -20.41 0.68 -2.16
C LEU A 114 -20.42 2.04 -2.86
N GLU A 115 -19.73 2.19 -3.99
CA GLU A 115 -19.61 3.44 -4.76
C GLU A 115 -19.02 4.61 -3.94
N MET A 116 -18.16 4.29 -2.97
CA MET A 116 -17.53 5.28 -2.09
C MET A 116 -16.12 5.61 -2.57
N PRO A 117 -15.83 6.90 -2.88
CA PRO A 117 -14.47 7.35 -3.15
C PRO A 117 -13.65 7.38 -1.86
N VAL A 118 -12.56 6.62 -1.81
CA VAL A 118 -11.67 6.57 -0.65
C VAL A 118 -10.22 6.80 -1.05
N SER A 119 -9.40 7.28 -0.13
CA SER A 119 -7.98 7.47 -0.36
C SER A 119 -7.21 6.23 0.03
N THR A 120 -6.53 5.62 -0.94
CA THR A 120 -5.61 4.49 -0.73
C THR A 120 -4.48 4.86 0.21
N THR A 121 -3.91 6.07 0.07
CA THR A 121 -2.80 6.53 0.91
C THR A 121 -3.22 6.64 2.38
N HIS A 122 -4.39 7.22 2.67
CA HIS A 122 -4.90 7.29 4.04
C HIS A 122 -5.17 5.90 4.62
N SER A 123 -5.71 4.99 3.83
CA SER A 123 -5.96 3.61 4.25
C SER A 123 -4.66 2.86 4.57
N ALA A 124 -3.64 3.00 3.71
CA ALA A 124 -2.33 2.40 3.92
C ALA A 124 -1.61 2.99 5.15
N CYS A 125 -1.60 4.31 5.29
CA CYS A 125 -1.00 4.98 6.45
C CYS A 125 -1.70 4.58 7.75
N GLY A 126 -3.02 4.56 7.78
CA GLY A 126 -3.80 4.11 8.94
C GLY A 126 -3.52 2.65 9.30
N GLY A 127 -3.40 1.78 8.29
CA GLY A 127 -3.03 0.38 8.47
C GLY A 127 -1.63 0.21 9.07
N LEU A 128 -0.65 0.97 8.59
CA LEU A 128 0.73 0.96 9.11
C LEU A 128 0.82 1.51 10.54
N VAL A 129 0.11 2.60 10.84
CA VAL A 129 0.01 3.14 12.20
C VAL A 129 -0.61 2.10 13.14
N GLY A 130 -1.74 1.50 12.73
CA GLY A 130 -2.40 0.46 13.53
C GLY A 130 -1.49 -0.76 13.76
N MET A 131 -0.78 -1.21 12.76
CA MET A 131 0.19 -2.29 12.85
C MET A 131 1.32 -1.95 13.83
N ALA A 132 1.89 -0.73 13.75
CA ALA A 132 2.96 -0.29 14.64
C ALA A 132 2.50 -0.22 16.10
N ILE A 133 1.30 0.31 16.35
CA ILE A 133 0.71 0.39 17.70
C ILE A 133 0.51 -1.00 18.30
N VAL A 134 -0.05 -1.93 17.53
CA VAL A 134 -0.35 -3.29 18.01
C VAL A 134 0.94 -4.08 18.28
N THR A 135 1.98 -3.90 17.47
CA THR A 135 3.20 -4.70 17.58
C THR A 135 4.24 -4.15 18.56
N LYS A 136 4.37 -2.83 18.65
CA LYS A 136 5.43 -2.16 19.43
C LYS A 136 4.94 -1.01 20.31
N GLY A 137 3.67 -0.64 20.20
CA GLY A 137 3.09 0.48 20.93
C GLY A 137 3.23 1.82 20.22
N SER A 138 2.56 2.84 20.78
CA SER A 138 2.47 4.18 20.18
C SER A 138 3.82 4.92 20.06
N ASN A 139 4.81 4.53 20.85
CA ASN A 139 6.15 5.15 20.85
C ASN A 139 6.95 4.83 19.55
N CYS A 140 6.55 3.81 18.82
CA CYS A 140 7.18 3.43 17.56
C CYS A 140 6.50 4.03 16.34
N VAL A 141 5.46 4.84 16.53
CA VAL A 141 4.82 5.63 15.47
C VAL A 141 5.49 6.99 15.40
N VAL A 142 5.82 7.43 14.18
CA VAL A 142 6.39 8.76 13.95
C VAL A 142 5.23 9.77 13.89
N TRP A 143 4.91 10.38 15.02
CA TRP A 143 3.82 11.37 15.11
C TRP A 143 4.23 12.74 14.56
N TYR A 144 5.50 13.09 14.70
CA TYR A 144 6.07 14.37 14.25
C TYR A 144 7.39 14.11 13.55
N LYS A 145 7.61 14.81 12.46
CA LYS A 145 8.91 14.87 11.79
C LYS A 145 9.49 16.24 12.12
N GLU A 146 10.55 16.25 12.92
CA GLU A 146 11.36 17.44 13.10
C GLU A 146 12.10 17.80 11.82
#